data_65b89d7699fa97deadb78632b5c828c4
#
_entry.id   65b89d7699fa97deadb78632b5c828c4
#
_cell.length_a   1.000
_cell.length_b   1.000
_cell.length_c   1.000
_cell.angle_alpha   90.00
_cell.angle_beta   90.00
_cell.angle_gamma   90.00
#
_symmetry.space_group_name_H-M   'P 1'
#
loop_
_entity.id
_entity.type
_entity.pdbx_description
1 polymer ?
#
loop_
_entity_poly.entity_id
_entity_poly.type
_entity_poly.pdbx_seq_one_letter_code
_entity_poly.pdbx_strand_id
1 'polypeptide(L)'
;MHFSNFATRYQKSTGTVRLMEDLGAATSSTGSICQLGGGNPAHIPEVEALLREAMADLTADTQAFGKMIGEYDAPGGNVAFRETLANLLTEQFGWALTQNNIAITNGSQSSFGLLFNSFAGSFPDDSHKRILLPLTPEYVCYFDVGLAEQPMFEGRRAEIDLLPNRQFKYLVNFDGLQLNDNHGAVCVSRPTNPTGNVITDEEMEGLRAACREKNIPLIVDGAYGLPFPGMIFTPATPVWDDNTILLLSLSKLGLPGIRTGIVVAAPEVIQLIQNNNAINSLAPSRLGPTLLTPLLQRGQLQNICEQLIRPHYEKKLDHALSVIEEVMSDLPVRIHKPEGALFLWLWFEGLPVTSENLYQQLMTKGVFVLPSRPFYPPAQSSWRHQDECIRVNYAASDETVVKGLTEIAQVVREQFQDAAALVTG
;
A
#
# COMPACT_ATOMS: atom_id res chain seq x y z
N MET A 1 -2.30 -14.83 33.02
CA MET A 1 -3.52 -14.06 32.70
C MET A 1 -4.30 -14.85 31.67
N HIS A 2 -5.65 -14.82 31.74
CA HIS A 2 -6.51 -15.36 30.70
C HIS A 2 -7.03 -14.20 29.86
N PHE A 3 -6.92 -14.33 28.53
CA PHE A 3 -7.35 -13.32 27.58
C PHE A 3 -8.66 -13.73 26.89
N SER A 4 -9.44 -12.75 26.44
CA SER A 4 -10.64 -12.98 25.62
C SER A 4 -10.27 -13.53 24.24
N ASN A 5 -11.25 -14.12 23.53
CA ASN A 5 -11.05 -14.56 22.13
C ASN A 5 -10.59 -13.41 21.23
N PHE A 6 -11.05 -12.20 21.48
CA PHE A 6 -10.57 -11.00 20.77
C PHE A 6 -9.06 -10.77 20.98
N ALA A 7 -8.58 -10.86 22.22
CA ALA A 7 -7.17 -10.61 22.54
C ALA A 7 -6.24 -11.74 22.07
N THR A 8 -6.71 -13.02 22.07
CA THR A 8 -5.88 -14.17 21.65
C THR A 8 -5.44 -14.09 20.18
N ARG A 9 -6.18 -13.39 19.33
CA ARG A 9 -5.76 -13.19 17.92
C ARG A 9 -4.51 -12.32 17.78
N TYR A 10 -4.30 -11.37 18.71
CA TYR A 10 -3.12 -10.49 18.74
C TYR A 10 -1.89 -11.15 19.39
N GLN A 11 -2.02 -12.36 19.89
CA GLN A 11 -0.91 -13.16 20.42
C GLN A 11 -0.18 -13.96 19.32
N LYS A 12 -0.75 -14.02 18.12
CA LYS A 12 -0.14 -14.74 16.99
C LYS A 12 0.83 -13.81 16.27
N SER A 13 2.01 -14.33 15.94
CA SER A 13 2.91 -13.66 14.99
C SER A 13 2.29 -13.78 13.60
N THR A 14 1.72 -12.69 13.11
CA THR A 14 1.11 -12.58 11.78
C THR A 14 2.11 -11.96 10.80
N GLY A 15 1.78 -11.93 9.51
CA GLY A 15 2.61 -11.29 8.50
C GLY A 15 2.90 -9.82 8.82
N THR A 16 1.91 -9.08 9.28
CA THR A 16 2.07 -7.66 9.69
C THR A 16 2.92 -7.52 10.94
N VAL A 17 2.68 -8.32 11.97
CA VAL A 17 3.45 -8.25 13.23
C VAL A 17 4.92 -8.54 12.95
N ARG A 18 5.21 -9.65 12.25
CA ARG A 18 6.56 -10.02 11.86
C ARG A 18 7.25 -8.94 11.04
N LEU A 19 6.56 -8.37 10.03
CA LEU A 19 7.09 -7.26 9.24
C LEU A 19 7.50 -6.07 10.12
N MET A 20 6.68 -5.70 11.09
CA MET A 20 6.94 -4.57 11.97
C MET A 20 8.05 -4.86 12.99
N GLU A 21 8.14 -6.09 13.48
CA GLU A 21 9.24 -6.55 14.35
C GLU A 21 10.58 -6.54 13.60
N ASP A 22 10.63 -7.12 12.40
CA ASP A 22 11.83 -7.16 11.55
C ASP A 22 12.27 -5.74 11.16
N LEU A 23 11.32 -4.86 10.81
CA LEU A 23 11.59 -3.46 10.51
C LEU A 23 12.15 -2.72 11.74
N GLY A 24 11.58 -2.95 12.91
CA GLY A 24 12.04 -2.37 14.18
C GLY A 24 13.45 -2.87 14.56
N ALA A 25 13.69 -4.16 14.45
CA ALA A 25 14.99 -4.76 14.69
C ALA A 25 16.07 -4.23 13.75
N ALA A 26 15.74 -4.15 12.47
CA ALA A 26 16.64 -3.63 11.45
C ALA A 26 16.95 -2.13 11.64
N THR A 27 15.99 -1.33 12.14
CA THR A 27 16.20 0.08 12.47
C THR A 27 17.06 0.27 13.72
N SER A 28 16.95 -0.66 14.69
CA SER A 28 17.66 -0.59 15.98
C SER A 28 19.05 -1.20 15.93
N SER A 29 19.38 -1.97 14.87
CA SER A 29 20.69 -2.61 14.73
C SER A 29 21.77 -1.56 14.48
N THR A 30 22.85 -1.61 15.24
CA THR A 30 24.07 -0.79 15.03
C THR A 30 24.91 -1.29 13.85
N GLY A 31 24.50 -2.38 13.19
CA GLY A 31 25.09 -2.91 11.97
C GLY A 31 24.50 -2.29 10.71
N SER A 32 25.29 -2.24 9.64
CA SER A 32 24.86 -1.71 8.32
C SER A 32 23.95 -2.70 7.61
N ILE A 33 22.68 -2.83 8.05
CA ILE A 33 21.67 -3.62 7.33
C ILE A 33 21.18 -2.81 6.13
N CYS A 34 21.20 -3.40 4.95
CA CYS A 34 20.56 -2.85 3.75
C CYS A 34 19.04 -2.97 3.86
N GLN A 35 18.37 -1.87 4.17
CA GLN A 35 16.95 -1.77 4.43
C GLN A 35 16.15 -1.67 3.13
N LEU A 36 15.94 -2.80 2.45
CA LEU A 36 15.17 -2.88 1.20
C LEU A 36 13.78 -3.52 1.37
N GLY A 37 13.39 -3.88 2.59
CA GLY A 37 12.10 -4.51 2.90
C GLY A 37 11.04 -3.54 3.44
N GLY A 38 11.46 -2.39 3.97
CA GLY A 38 10.55 -1.42 4.59
C GLY A 38 9.62 -0.71 3.60
N GLY A 39 8.61 -0.03 4.15
CA GLY A 39 7.64 0.76 3.38
C GLY A 39 7.80 2.28 3.58
N ASN A 40 8.88 2.74 4.21
CA ASN A 40 9.11 4.17 4.42
C ASN A 40 9.38 4.87 3.08
N PRO A 41 8.81 6.08 2.87
CA PRO A 41 9.18 6.93 1.75
C PRO A 41 10.64 7.40 1.88
N ALA A 42 11.23 7.82 0.76
CA ALA A 42 12.52 8.48 0.75
C ALA A 42 12.47 9.82 1.51
N HIS A 43 13.60 10.22 2.08
CA HIS A 43 13.83 11.60 2.50
C HIS A 43 14.13 12.44 1.28
N ILE A 44 13.25 13.38 0.94
CA ILE A 44 13.42 14.32 -0.18
C ILE A 44 13.66 15.71 0.43
N PRO A 45 14.90 16.23 0.43
CA PRO A 45 15.24 17.45 1.16
C PRO A 45 14.39 18.67 0.79
N GLU A 46 14.01 18.80 -0.49
CA GLU A 46 13.19 19.90 -0.98
C GLU A 46 11.76 19.81 -0.44
N VAL A 47 11.19 18.60 -0.38
CA VAL A 47 9.86 18.35 0.21
C VAL A 47 9.90 18.62 1.72
N GLU A 48 10.91 18.12 2.40
CA GLU A 48 11.09 18.34 3.85
C GLU A 48 11.26 19.83 4.19
N ALA A 49 11.97 20.59 3.34
CA ALA A 49 12.12 22.03 3.51
C ALA A 49 10.77 22.77 3.43
N LEU A 50 9.93 22.43 2.44
CA LEU A 50 8.59 23.00 2.29
C LEU A 50 7.65 22.64 3.46
N LEU A 51 7.69 21.38 3.91
CA LEU A 51 6.92 20.94 5.07
C LEU A 51 7.38 21.59 6.37
N ARG A 52 8.69 21.83 6.53
CA ARG A 52 9.26 22.54 7.66
C ARG A 52 8.85 24.02 7.66
N GLU A 53 8.82 24.66 6.49
CA GLU A 53 8.33 26.05 6.36
C GLU A 53 6.84 26.12 6.75
N ALA A 54 6.00 25.24 6.21
CA ALA A 54 4.59 25.17 6.58
C ALA A 54 4.38 24.94 8.09
N MET A 55 5.22 24.12 8.72
CA MET A 55 5.19 23.91 10.18
C MET A 55 5.64 25.17 10.93
N ALA A 56 6.63 25.90 10.45
CA ALA A 56 7.09 27.14 11.05
C ALA A 56 5.99 28.22 10.98
N ASP A 57 5.31 28.37 9.86
CA ASP A 57 4.17 29.26 9.69
C ASP A 57 3.05 28.92 10.69
N LEU A 58 2.71 27.62 10.78
CA LEU A 58 1.67 27.13 11.70
C LEU A 58 2.03 27.41 13.18
N THR A 59 3.29 27.23 13.57
CA THR A 59 3.74 27.47 14.94
C THR A 59 3.88 28.95 15.27
N ALA A 60 4.10 29.82 14.27
CA ALA A 60 4.12 31.27 14.43
C ALA A 60 2.72 31.87 14.68
N ASP A 61 1.67 31.24 14.15
CA ASP A 61 0.29 31.58 14.46
C ASP A 61 -0.13 30.93 15.78
N THR A 62 -0.06 31.70 16.88
CA THR A 62 -0.36 31.24 18.23
C THR A 62 -1.78 30.65 18.33
N GLN A 63 -2.76 31.20 17.59
CA GLN A 63 -4.14 30.75 17.65
C GLN A 63 -4.31 29.42 16.91
N ALA A 64 -3.75 29.32 15.70
CA ALA A 64 -3.78 28.09 14.89
C ALA A 64 -3.05 26.95 15.61
N PHE A 65 -1.87 27.25 16.18
CA PHE A 65 -1.11 26.28 16.97
C PHE A 65 -1.90 25.84 18.22
N GLY A 66 -2.45 26.77 19.00
CA GLY A 66 -3.24 26.45 20.18
C GLY A 66 -4.44 25.54 19.87
N LYS A 67 -5.17 25.84 18.78
CA LYS A 67 -6.26 24.99 18.31
C LYS A 67 -5.77 23.60 17.87
N MET A 68 -4.65 23.53 17.15
CA MET A 68 -4.11 22.27 16.65
C MET A 68 -3.80 21.29 17.79
N ILE A 69 -3.22 21.76 18.89
CA ILE A 69 -2.80 20.89 19.99
C ILE A 69 -3.83 20.74 21.11
N GLY A 70 -4.75 21.70 21.26
CA GLY A 70 -5.63 21.80 22.42
C GLY A 70 -7.10 21.50 22.20
N GLU A 71 -7.52 21.25 20.95
CA GLU A 71 -8.93 21.00 20.64
C GLU A 71 -9.12 19.70 19.84
N TYR A 72 -10.19 18.98 20.13
CA TYR A 72 -10.64 17.87 19.27
C TYR A 72 -11.36 18.41 18.04
N ASP A 73 -11.10 17.79 16.87
CA ASP A 73 -11.98 17.94 15.72
C ASP A 73 -13.28 17.11 15.90
N ALA A 74 -14.24 17.35 15.02
CA ALA A 74 -15.37 16.42 14.88
C ALA A 74 -14.86 15.02 14.48
N PRO A 75 -15.63 13.95 14.73
CA PRO A 75 -15.22 12.57 14.38
C PRO A 75 -14.88 12.35 12.91
N GLY A 76 -15.41 13.16 11.98
CA GLY A 76 -15.04 13.15 10.56
C GLY A 76 -13.68 13.77 10.26
N GLY A 77 -13.07 14.42 11.23
CA GLY A 77 -11.81 15.16 11.09
C GLY A 77 -12.01 16.64 10.67
N ASN A 78 -10.91 17.32 10.43
CA ASN A 78 -10.83 18.76 10.17
C ASN A 78 -11.73 19.18 8.98
N VAL A 79 -12.70 20.05 9.25
CA VAL A 79 -13.71 20.49 8.27
C VAL A 79 -13.06 21.26 7.12
N ALA A 80 -12.17 22.22 7.42
CA ALA A 80 -11.53 23.04 6.40
C ALA A 80 -10.68 22.18 5.42
N PHE A 81 -9.98 21.16 5.95
CA PHE A 81 -9.25 20.21 5.12
C PHE A 81 -10.19 19.41 4.20
N ARG A 82 -11.30 18.89 4.76
CA ARG A 82 -12.27 18.08 4.02
C ARG A 82 -12.95 18.90 2.91
N GLU A 83 -13.33 20.14 3.19
CA GLU A 83 -13.90 21.07 2.20
C GLU A 83 -12.88 21.39 1.09
N THR A 84 -11.65 21.73 1.47
CA THR A 84 -10.59 22.06 0.51
C THR A 84 -10.28 20.87 -0.39
N LEU A 85 -10.19 19.66 0.19
CA LEU A 85 -9.94 18.45 -0.60
C LEU A 85 -11.13 18.11 -1.51
N ALA A 86 -12.37 18.24 -1.05
CA ALA A 86 -13.56 18.00 -1.89
C ALA A 86 -13.56 18.95 -3.09
N ASN A 87 -13.28 20.22 -2.88
CA ASN A 87 -13.18 21.20 -3.96
C ASN A 87 -12.07 20.84 -4.97
N LEU A 88 -10.89 20.49 -4.48
CA LEU A 88 -9.77 20.06 -5.32
C LEU A 88 -10.14 18.88 -6.22
N LEU A 89 -10.72 17.83 -5.63
CA LEU A 89 -11.13 16.63 -6.36
C LEU A 89 -12.25 16.93 -7.38
N THR A 90 -13.17 17.82 -7.01
CA THR A 90 -14.24 18.29 -7.92
C THR A 90 -13.67 19.07 -9.10
N GLU A 91 -12.74 19.98 -8.86
CA GLU A 91 -12.11 20.80 -9.90
C GLU A 91 -11.23 19.96 -10.84
N GLN A 92 -10.47 19.00 -10.30
CA GLN A 92 -9.55 18.20 -11.09
C GLN A 92 -10.20 17.08 -11.88
N PHE A 93 -11.17 16.39 -11.27
CA PHE A 93 -11.71 15.15 -11.81
C PHE A 93 -13.21 15.23 -12.14
N GLY A 94 -13.86 16.37 -11.86
CA GLY A 94 -15.29 16.54 -12.11
C GLY A 94 -16.19 15.74 -11.15
N TRP A 95 -15.66 15.25 -10.01
CA TRP A 95 -16.44 14.48 -9.06
C TRP A 95 -17.34 15.39 -8.24
N ALA A 96 -18.63 15.04 -8.11
CA ALA A 96 -19.60 15.83 -7.34
C ALA A 96 -19.42 15.56 -5.82
N LEU A 97 -18.38 16.12 -5.22
CA LEU A 97 -18.00 15.89 -3.82
C LEU A 97 -18.26 17.12 -2.94
N THR A 98 -18.59 16.83 -1.70
CA THR A 98 -18.64 17.79 -0.59
C THR A 98 -17.82 17.24 0.58
N GLN A 99 -17.63 18.03 1.64
CA GLN A 99 -17.03 17.54 2.88
C GLN A 99 -17.72 16.29 3.46
N ASN A 100 -18.99 16.02 3.12
CA ASN A 100 -19.74 14.87 3.60
C ASN A 100 -19.34 13.56 2.89
N ASN A 101 -18.56 13.67 1.83
CA ASN A 101 -17.96 12.53 1.11
C ASN A 101 -16.55 12.21 1.61
N ILE A 102 -16.03 12.94 2.64
CA ILE A 102 -14.65 12.77 3.10
C ILE A 102 -14.62 12.58 4.61
N ALA A 103 -13.85 11.59 5.05
CA ALA A 103 -13.49 11.39 6.46
C ALA A 103 -11.98 11.21 6.63
N ILE A 104 -11.46 11.67 7.76
CA ILE A 104 -10.07 11.49 8.18
C ILE A 104 -10.01 10.32 9.15
N THR A 105 -8.91 9.57 9.11
CA THR A 105 -8.62 8.46 10.02
C THR A 105 -7.18 8.55 10.53
N ASN A 106 -6.85 7.78 11.57
CA ASN A 106 -5.50 7.71 12.13
C ASN A 106 -4.57 6.81 11.27
N GLY A 107 -4.44 7.16 9.99
CA GLY A 107 -3.72 6.42 8.94
C GLY A 107 -4.61 5.43 8.21
N SER A 108 -4.26 5.13 6.95
CA SER A 108 -5.04 4.22 6.08
C SER A 108 -5.21 2.82 6.67
N GLN A 109 -4.26 2.35 7.51
CA GLN A 109 -4.39 1.07 8.19
C GLN A 109 -5.64 1.02 9.09
N SER A 110 -5.98 2.11 9.77
CA SER A 110 -7.22 2.22 10.55
C SER A 110 -8.45 2.21 9.64
N SER A 111 -8.37 2.84 8.46
CA SER A 111 -9.44 2.80 7.46
C SER A 111 -9.71 1.37 6.96
N PHE A 112 -8.65 0.61 6.65
CA PHE A 112 -8.79 -0.79 6.24
C PHE A 112 -9.43 -1.64 7.31
N GLY A 113 -8.97 -1.50 8.57
CA GLY A 113 -9.56 -2.22 9.69
C GLY A 113 -11.06 -1.98 9.82
N LEU A 114 -11.48 -0.73 9.68
CA LEU A 114 -12.89 -0.38 9.72
C LEU A 114 -13.66 -0.92 8.50
N LEU A 115 -13.21 -0.58 7.29
CA LEU A 115 -13.95 -0.89 6.07
C LEU A 115 -14.05 -2.41 5.84
N PHE A 116 -12.98 -3.17 6.01
CA PHE A 116 -13.03 -4.60 5.80
C PHE A 116 -13.98 -5.31 6.79
N ASN A 117 -13.99 -4.88 8.06
CA ASN A 117 -14.94 -5.41 9.04
C ASN A 117 -16.37 -4.87 8.87
N SER A 118 -16.58 -3.83 8.07
CA SER A 118 -17.92 -3.34 7.72
C SER A 118 -18.53 -4.08 6.54
N PHE A 119 -17.72 -4.58 5.63
CA PHE A 119 -18.17 -5.24 4.39
C PHE A 119 -17.87 -6.75 4.35
N ALA A 120 -17.17 -7.30 5.35
CA ALA A 120 -16.91 -8.73 5.46
C ALA A 120 -17.09 -9.22 6.90
N GLY A 121 -17.17 -10.55 7.06
CA GLY A 121 -17.50 -11.19 8.33
C GLY A 121 -18.94 -11.65 8.40
N SER A 122 -19.48 -11.82 9.61
CA SER A 122 -20.85 -12.29 9.83
C SER A 122 -21.86 -11.16 9.68
N PHE A 123 -22.93 -11.41 8.97
CA PHE A 123 -24.04 -10.49 8.72
C PHE A 123 -25.27 -10.86 9.55
N PRO A 124 -26.26 -9.94 9.73
CA PRO A 124 -27.46 -10.19 10.52
C PRO A 124 -28.36 -11.34 10.03
N ASP A 125 -28.22 -11.75 8.78
CA ASP A 125 -28.90 -12.87 8.15
C ASP A 125 -28.14 -14.20 8.27
N ASP A 126 -27.16 -14.28 9.18
CA ASP A 126 -26.25 -15.41 9.40
C ASP A 126 -25.35 -15.73 8.20
N SER A 127 -25.35 -14.91 7.15
CA SER A 127 -24.40 -15.06 6.05
C SER A 127 -23.00 -14.64 6.48
N HIS A 128 -21.97 -15.20 5.80
CA HIS A 128 -20.58 -14.78 5.97
C HIS A 128 -20.05 -14.25 4.63
N LYS A 129 -19.63 -12.98 4.62
CA LYS A 129 -19.10 -12.35 3.42
C LYS A 129 -17.59 -12.11 3.52
N ARG A 130 -16.97 -12.00 2.37
CA ARG A 130 -15.52 -11.79 2.21
C ARG A 130 -15.21 -10.57 1.35
N ILE A 131 -14.01 -10.02 1.53
CA ILE A 131 -13.42 -9.07 0.60
C ILE A 131 -12.78 -9.86 -0.53
N LEU A 132 -13.17 -9.60 -1.76
CA LEU A 132 -12.51 -10.16 -2.93
C LEU A 132 -11.36 -9.29 -3.35
N LEU A 133 -10.20 -9.90 -3.52
CA LEU A 133 -9.00 -9.33 -4.14
C LEU A 133 -8.92 -9.89 -5.56
N PRO A 134 -9.33 -9.12 -6.58
CA PRO A 134 -9.45 -9.63 -7.94
C PRO A 134 -8.10 -9.89 -8.60
N LEU A 135 -7.05 -9.34 -8.00
CA LEU A 135 -5.67 -9.48 -8.45
C LEU A 135 -4.77 -9.62 -7.22
N THR A 136 -4.08 -10.77 -7.10
CA THR A 136 -3.08 -10.98 -6.05
C THR A 136 -1.70 -11.19 -6.69
N PRO A 137 -0.61 -10.72 -6.05
CA PRO A 137 -0.47 -10.34 -4.62
C PRO A 137 -1.02 -8.94 -4.31
N GLU A 138 -1.39 -8.72 -3.03
CA GLU A 138 -1.88 -7.47 -2.47
C GLU A 138 -1.23 -7.15 -1.12
N TYR A 139 -1.51 -5.98 -0.56
CA TYR A 139 -0.84 -5.46 0.63
C TYR A 139 -0.97 -6.40 1.84
N VAL A 140 0.17 -6.83 2.38
CA VAL A 140 0.27 -7.81 3.47
C VAL A 140 -0.57 -7.46 4.70
N CYS A 141 -0.68 -6.17 5.04
CA CYS A 141 -1.39 -5.75 6.24
C CYS A 141 -2.92 -5.79 6.12
N TYR A 142 -3.48 -6.13 4.97
CA TYR A 142 -4.93 -6.34 4.84
C TYR A 142 -5.41 -7.57 5.63
N PHE A 143 -4.65 -8.64 5.61
CA PHE A 143 -5.13 -9.94 6.07
C PHE A 143 -5.28 -10.03 7.60
N ASP A 144 -4.61 -9.16 8.35
CA ASP A 144 -4.55 -9.22 9.81
C ASP A 144 -5.59 -8.33 10.50
N VAL A 145 -6.29 -7.44 9.76
CA VAL A 145 -7.27 -6.52 10.36
C VAL A 145 -8.65 -7.13 10.59
N GLY A 146 -8.90 -8.30 10.01
CA GLY A 146 -10.18 -8.98 10.10
C GLY A 146 -10.54 -9.41 11.54
N LEU A 147 -11.77 -9.16 11.99
CA LEU A 147 -12.26 -9.52 13.32
C LEU A 147 -13.06 -10.82 13.34
N ALA A 148 -13.52 -11.32 12.20
CA ALA A 148 -14.25 -12.59 12.13
C ALA A 148 -13.31 -13.79 12.38
N GLU A 149 -13.88 -14.89 12.89
CA GLU A 149 -13.15 -16.16 13.07
C GLU A 149 -12.89 -16.87 11.73
N GLN A 150 -13.85 -16.75 10.82
CA GLN A 150 -13.73 -17.30 9.46
C GLN A 150 -12.91 -16.38 8.56
N PRO A 151 -12.28 -16.93 7.49
CA PRO A 151 -11.52 -16.12 6.53
C PRO A 151 -12.35 -14.99 5.93
N MET A 152 -11.81 -13.77 6.00
CA MET A 152 -12.46 -12.55 5.49
C MET A 152 -11.98 -12.14 4.10
N PHE A 153 -10.96 -12.81 3.55
CA PHE A 153 -10.38 -12.46 2.26
C PHE A 153 -10.38 -13.64 1.31
N GLU A 154 -10.68 -13.37 0.05
CA GLU A 154 -10.57 -14.30 -1.06
C GLU A 154 -9.76 -13.66 -2.18
N GLY A 155 -8.69 -14.32 -2.62
CA GLY A 155 -7.81 -13.81 -3.67
C GLY A 155 -8.00 -14.55 -5.00
N ARG A 156 -7.93 -13.83 -6.11
CA ARG A 156 -7.82 -14.38 -7.46
C ARG A 156 -6.37 -14.33 -7.91
N ARG A 157 -5.93 -15.36 -8.61
CA ARG A 157 -4.64 -15.34 -9.28
C ARG A 157 -4.68 -14.35 -10.41
N ALA A 158 -3.64 -13.51 -10.48
CA ALA A 158 -3.42 -12.68 -11.64
C ALA A 158 -3.12 -13.53 -12.88
N GLU A 159 -3.50 -13.05 -14.05
CA GLU A 159 -2.87 -13.47 -15.28
C GLU A 159 -1.48 -12.85 -15.38
N ILE A 160 -0.53 -13.62 -15.90
CA ILE A 160 0.84 -13.15 -16.11
C ILE A 160 1.04 -12.89 -17.59
N ASP A 161 1.21 -11.64 -17.95
CA ASP A 161 1.64 -11.23 -19.28
C ASP A 161 3.17 -11.07 -19.30
N LEU A 162 3.86 -11.88 -20.13
CA LEU A 162 5.30 -11.84 -20.27
C LEU A 162 5.69 -10.78 -21.30
N LEU A 163 6.41 -9.78 -20.84
CA LEU A 163 6.83 -8.62 -21.62
C LEU A 163 8.29 -8.74 -22.07
N PRO A 164 8.73 -7.95 -23.08
CA PRO A 164 10.14 -7.79 -23.45
C PRO A 164 11.01 -7.36 -22.27
N ASN A 165 12.34 -7.44 -22.45
CA ASN A 165 13.35 -6.97 -21.48
C ASN A 165 13.22 -7.60 -20.09
N ARG A 166 12.91 -8.89 -20.02
CA ARG A 166 12.75 -9.64 -18.76
C ARG A 166 11.69 -9.07 -17.83
N GLN A 167 10.70 -8.37 -18.39
CA GLN A 167 9.57 -7.86 -17.62
C GLN A 167 8.36 -8.79 -17.70
N PHE A 168 7.42 -8.60 -16.79
CA PHE A 168 6.09 -9.20 -16.81
C PHE A 168 5.09 -8.23 -16.15
N LYS A 169 3.80 -8.43 -16.41
CA LYS A 169 2.73 -7.66 -15.79
C LYS A 169 1.63 -8.57 -15.29
N TYR A 170 1.06 -8.23 -14.14
CA TYR A 170 -0.15 -8.87 -13.65
C TYR A 170 -1.38 -8.16 -14.21
N LEU A 171 -2.32 -8.96 -14.71
CA LEU A 171 -3.61 -8.51 -15.21
C LEU A 171 -4.74 -9.18 -14.42
N VAL A 172 -5.88 -8.51 -14.35
CA VAL A 172 -7.09 -9.05 -13.73
C VAL A 172 -7.65 -10.16 -14.62
N ASN A 173 -7.80 -11.36 -14.06
CA ASN A 173 -8.50 -12.46 -14.74
C ASN A 173 -10.01 -12.29 -14.60
N PHE A 174 -10.66 -11.63 -15.55
CA PHE A 174 -12.09 -11.38 -15.52
C PHE A 174 -12.92 -12.66 -15.68
N ASP A 175 -12.46 -13.65 -16.43
CA ASP A 175 -13.14 -14.95 -16.57
C ASP A 175 -13.18 -15.70 -15.23
N GLY A 176 -12.13 -15.55 -14.42
CA GLY A 176 -12.01 -16.12 -13.09
C GLY A 176 -12.57 -15.25 -11.95
N LEU A 177 -13.06 -14.05 -12.22
CA LEU A 177 -13.48 -13.08 -11.19
C LEU A 177 -14.65 -13.59 -10.35
N GLN A 178 -15.72 -14.12 -10.99
CA GLN A 178 -16.86 -14.81 -10.39
C GLN A 178 -17.41 -14.18 -9.10
N LEU A 179 -17.82 -12.90 -9.16
CA LEU A 179 -18.50 -12.23 -8.05
C LEU A 179 -19.81 -12.93 -7.70
N ASN A 180 -20.03 -13.17 -6.42
CA ASN A 180 -21.24 -13.83 -5.89
C ASN A 180 -21.66 -13.21 -4.55
N ASP A 181 -22.77 -13.69 -3.98
CA ASP A 181 -23.38 -13.13 -2.77
C ASP A 181 -22.54 -13.28 -1.49
N ASN A 182 -21.47 -14.12 -1.54
CA ASN A 182 -20.50 -14.23 -0.44
C ASN A 182 -19.43 -13.14 -0.47
N HIS A 183 -19.46 -12.22 -1.43
CA HIS A 183 -18.55 -11.08 -1.46
C HIS A 183 -19.29 -9.83 -0.97
N GLY A 184 -18.71 -9.14 0.01
CA GLY A 184 -19.24 -7.91 0.57
C GLY A 184 -18.61 -6.65 -0.01
N ALA A 185 -17.40 -6.78 -0.57
CA ALA A 185 -16.70 -5.74 -1.32
C ALA A 185 -15.60 -6.35 -2.20
N VAL A 186 -15.17 -5.59 -3.20
CA VAL A 186 -13.93 -5.83 -3.95
C VAL A 186 -12.88 -4.82 -3.49
N CYS A 187 -11.62 -5.22 -3.36
CA CYS A 187 -10.54 -4.30 -3.00
C CYS A 187 -9.35 -4.46 -3.94
N VAL A 188 -8.79 -3.34 -4.37
CA VAL A 188 -7.56 -3.24 -5.17
C VAL A 188 -6.67 -2.12 -4.67
N SER A 189 -5.36 -2.26 -4.76
CA SER A 189 -4.41 -1.15 -4.61
C SER A 189 -3.92 -0.65 -5.96
N ARG A 190 -3.84 0.69 -6.12
CA ARG A 190 -3.48 1.33 -7.40
C ARG A 190 -2.64 2.61 -7.17
N PRO A 191 -1.30 2.54 -7.31
CA PRO A 191 -0.43 1.39 -7.60
C PRO A 191 -0.42 0.34 -6.50
N THR A 192 -0.18 -0.90 -6.91
CA THR A 192 -0.20 -2.04 -6.00
C THR A 192 1.07 -2.09 -5.15
N ASN A 193 0.93 -2.28 -3.86
CA ASN A 193 1.95 -2.81 -2.99
C ASN A 193 1.68 -4.32 -2.81
N PRO A 194 2.52 -5.24 -3.34
CA PRO A 194 3.98 -5.11 -3.42
C PRO A 194 4.57 -4.82 -4.81
N THR A 195 3.79 -4.87 -5.88
CA THR A 195 4.30 -5.09 -7.25
C THR A 195 4.63 -3.83 -8.03
N GLY A 196 4.11 -2.67 -7.60
CA GLY A 196 4.14 -1.44 -8.39
C GLY A 196 3.20 -1.46 -9.60
N ASN A 197 2.31 -2.47 -9.70
CA ASN A 197 1.34 -2.58 -10.78
C ASN A 197 0.35 -1.43 -10.75
N VAL A 198 0.04 -0.87 -11.91
CA VAL A 198 -1.09 0.04 -12.09
C VAL A 198 -2.14 -0.69 -12.92
N ILE A 199 -3.23 -1.08 -12.26
CA ILE A 199 -4.41 -1.66 -12.93
C ILE A 199 -4.86 -0.66 -14.00
N THR A 200 -5.08 -1.10 -15.24
CA THR A 200 -5.43 -0.23 -16.37
C THR A 200 -6.79 0.45 -16.18
N ASP A 201 -7.05 1.52 -16.94
CA ASP A 201 -8.33 2.21 -16.85
C ASP A 201 -9.48 1.29 -17.32
N GLU A 202 -9.24 0.41 -18.30
CA GLU A 202 -10.19 -0.60 -18.78
C GLU A 202 -10.49 -1.65 -17.71
N GLU A 203 -9.45 -2.17 -17.04
CA GLU A 203 -9.62 -3.12 -15.93
C GLU A 203 -10.38 -2.49 -14.76
N MET A 204 -10.09 -1.23 -14.43
CA MET A 204 -10.81 -0.50 -13.39
C MET A 204 -12.29 -0.32 -13.72
N GLU A 205 -12.64 0.02 -14.98
CA GLU A 205 -14.03 0.12 -15.38
C GLU A 205 -14.74 -1.25 -15.38
N GLY A 206 -14.06 -2.31 -15.80
CA GLY A 206 -14.56 -3.69 -15.67
C GLY A 206 -14.89 -4.08 -14.22
N LEU A 207 -14.00 -3.77 -13.28
CA LEU A 207 -14.22 -4.01 -11.86
C LEU A 207 -15.38 -3.17 -11.30
N ARG A 208 -15.46 -1.88 -11.66
CA ARG A 208 -16.57 -1.01 -11.26
C ARG A 208 -17.90 -1.52 -11.77
N ALA A 209 -17.98 -1.93 -13.04
CA ALA A 209 -19.18 -2.49 -13.63
C ALA A 209 -19.64 -3.77 -12.90
N ALA A 210 -18.71 -4.69 -12.64
CA ALA A 210 -19.00 -5.91 -11.89
C ALA A 210 -19.47 -5.64 -10.44
N CYS A 211 -18.86 -4.67 -9.76
CA CYS A 211 -19.27 -4.26 -8.42
C CYS A 211 -20.69 -3.64 -8.40
N ARG A 212 -20.99 -2.77 -9.38
CA ARG A 212 -22.31 -2.17 -9.54
C ARG A 212 -23.39 -3.21 -9.81
N GLU A 213 -23.12 -4.18 -10.68
CA GLU A 213 -24.06 -5.28 -10.97
C GLU A 213 -24.44 -6.07 -9.69
N LYS A 214 -23.48 -6.27 -8.79
CA LYS A 214 -23.67 -6.99 -7.53
C LYS A 214 -24.07 -6.10 -6.36
N ASN A 215 -24.16 -4.78 -6.55
CA ASN A 215 -24.44 -3.79 -5.52
C ASN A 215 -23.50 -3.92 -4.30
N ILE A 216 -22.22 -4.10 -4.56
CA ILE A 216 -21.14 -4.12 -3.57
C ILE A 216 -20.10 -3.03 -3.88
N PRO A 217 -19.46 -2.42 -2.87
CA PRO A 217 -18.49 -1.36 -3.14
C PRO A 217 -17.17 -1.89 -3.73
N LEU A 218 -16.54 -1.03 -4.56
CA LEU A 218 -15.14 -1.17 -4.93
C LEU A 218 -14.29 -0.29 -4.01
N ILE A 219 -13.43 -0.91 -3.22
CA ILE A 219 -12.44 -0.23 -2.37
C ILE A 219 -11.15 -0.08 -3.17
N VAL A 220 -10.68 1.15 -3.34
CA VAL A 220 -9.43 1.48 -4.05
C VAL A 220 -8.42 2.05 -3.07
N ASP A 221 -7.36 1.30 -2.80
CA ASP A 221 -6.22 1.81 -2.04
C ASP A 221 -5.33 2.67 -2.94
N GLY A 222 -5.46 3.97 -2.79
CA GLY A 222 -4.69 4.99 -3.50
C GLY A 222 -3.52 5.54 -2.69
N ALA A 223 -2.94 4.80 -1.74
CA ALA A 223 -1.87 5.30 -0.87
C ALA A 223 -0.65 5.84 -1.63
N TYR A 224 -0.40 5.36 -2.85
CA TYR A 224 0.64 5.83 -3.77
C TYR A 224 0.05 6.59 -4.98
N GLY A 225 -1.26 6.65 -5.08
CA GLY A 225 -1.99 7.07 -6.25
C GLY A 225 -2.20 8.58 -6.40
N LEU A 226 -3.19 8.92 -7.23
CA LEU A 226 -3.63 10.28 -7.49
C LEU A 226 -4.75 10.69 -6.53
N PRO A 227 -4.87 11.98 -6.17
CA PRO A 227 -4.10 13.12 -6.66
C PRO A 227 -2.73 13.26 -6.00
N PHE A 228 -2.51 12.61 -4.86
CA PHE A 228 -1.25 12.59 -4.13
C PHE A 228 -1.02 11.20 -3.48
N PRO A 229 0.24 10.77 -3.34
CA PRO A 229 1.50 11.44 -3.70
C PRO A 229 1.81 11.44 -5.21
N GLY A 230 0.98 10.82 -6.05
CA GLY A 230 1.16 10.81 -7.49
C GLY A 230 2.33 9.95 -8.00
N MET A 231 2.67 8.89 -7.26
CA MET A 231 3.76 7.98 -7.61
C MET A 231 3.28 6.95 -8.64
N ILE A 232 2.83 7.44 -9.78
CA ILE A 232 2.39 6.66 -10.94
C ILE A 232 3.22 7.11 -12.15
N PHE A 233 3.85 6.18 -12.86
CA PHE A 233 4.80 6.39 -13.95
C PHE A 233 4.25 5.95 -15.31
N THR A 234 2.96 5.62 -15.37
CA THR A 234 2.22 5.25 -16.57
C THR A 234 0.91 6.05 -16.63
N PRO A 235 0.29 6.24 -17.78
CA PRO A 235 -1.02 6.86 -17.85
C PRO A 235 -2.05 6.13 -16.99
N ALA A 236 -2.75 6.84 -16.13
CA ALA A 236 -3.81 6.30 -15.29
C ALA A 236 -4.77 7.43 -14.88
N THR A 237 -6.07 7.15 -14.92
CA THR A 237 -7.12 8.07 -14.50
C THR A 237 -7.66 7.62 -13.14
N PRO A 238 -7.68 8.48 -12.11
CA PRO A 238 -8.31 8.13 -10.86
C PRO A 238 -9.83 8.00 -11.07
N VAL A 239 -10.42 7.03 -10.36
CA VAL A 239 -11.85 6.73 -10.49
C VAL A 239 -12.56 6.93 -9.17
N TRP A 240 -13.75 7.50 -9.23
CA TRP A 240 -14.69 7.60 -8.12
C TRP A 240 -16.12 7.69 -8.62
N ASP A 241 -17.03 7.03 -7.91
CA ASP A 241 -18.49 7.19 -7.97
C ASP A 241 -19.06 6.79 -6.59
N ASP A 242 -20.37 6.89 -6.41
CA ASP A 242 -21.03 6.59 -5.13
C ASP A 242 -20.83 5.13 -4.66
N ASN A 243 -20.48 4.21 -5.57
CA ASN A 243 -20.15 2.81 -5.26
C ASN A 243 -18.65 2.56 -5.04
N THR A 244 -17.82 3.61 -5.12
CA THR A 244 -16.37 3.52 -4.95
C THR A 244 -15.94 4.14 -3.63
N ILE A 245 -15.11 3.42 -2.87
CA ILE A 245 -14.46 3.90 -1.65
C ILE A 245 -12.99 4.09 -1.96
N LEU A 246 -12.55 5.35 -2.12
CA LEU A 246 -11.16 5.68 -2.39
C LEU A 246 -10.44 6.01 -1.08
N LEU A 247 -9.30 5.35 -0.85
CA LEU A 247 -8.43 5.61 0.29
C LEU A 247 -7.17 6.35 -0.16
N LEU A 248 -6.87 7.45 0.53
CA LEU A 248 -5.65 8.23 0.32
C LEU A 248 -4.83 8.28 1.62
N SER A 249 -3.56 8.58 1.52
CA SER A 249 -2.64 8.62 2.67
C SER A 249 -1.63 9.74 2.56
N LEU A 250 -1.36 10.41 3.69
CA LEU A 250 -0.25 11.36 3.76
C LEU A 250 1.10 10.68 3.99
N SER A 251 1.12 9.37 4.29
CA SER A 251 2.35 8.67 4.61
C SER A 251 3.38 8.74 3.46
N LYS A 252 2.91 8.63 2.22
CA LYS A 252 3.81 8.58 1.05
C LYS A 252 4.14 9.96 0.47
N LEU A 253 3.55 11.02 1.02
CA LEU A 253 3.99 12.40 0.85
C LEU A 253 5.25 12.76 1.66
N GLY A 254 5.81 11.83 2.42
CA GLY A 254 6.90 12.08 3.37
C GLY A 254 6.43 12.28 4.82
N LEU A 255 5.17 11.99 5.12
CA LEU A 255 4.55 12.22 6.43
C LEU A 255 4.04 10.94 7.12
N PRO A 256 4.81 9.83 7.13
CA PRO A 256 4.33 8.58 7.73
C PRO A 256 4.09 8.70 9.25
N GLY A 257 4.88 9.52 9.95
CA GLY A 257 4.78 9.73 11.40
C GLY A 257 3.53 10.49 11.84
N ILE A 258 2.90 11.27 10.97
CA ILE A 258 1.72 12.10 11.29
C ILE A 258 0.44 11.27 11.38
N ARG A 259 0.43 10.06 10.83
CA ARG A 259 -0.69 9.11 10.90
C ARG A 259 -2.02 9.69 10.40
N THR A 260 -2.08 10.10 9.13
CA THR A 260 -3.30 10.60 8.49
C THR A 260 -3.68 9.74 7.29
N GLY A 261 -4.85 9.10 7.37
CA GLY A 261 -5.56 8.48 6.26
C GLY A 261 -6.78 9.31 5.89
N ILE A 262 -7.21 9.19 4.65
CA ILE A 262 -8.35 9.92 4.10
C ILE A 262 -9.21 8.91 3.38
N VAL A 263 -10.52 8.97 3.59
CA VAL A 263 -11.51 8.14 2.89
C VAL A 263 -12.43 9.06 2.11
N VAL A 264 -12.60 8.79 0.83
CA VAL A 264 -13.57 9.45 -0.06
C VAL A 264 -14.60 8.42 -0.45
N ALA A 265 -15.87 8.63 -0.06
CA ALA A 265 -16.95 7.66 -0.27
C ALA A 265 -18.33 8.32 -0.25
N ALA A 266 -19.37 7.52 -0.50
CA ALA A 266 -20.74 7.94 -0.29
C ALA A 266 -21.00 8.37 1.17
N PRO A 267 -21.89 9.33 1.43
CA PRO A 267 -22.12 9.91 2.75
C PRO A 267 -22.47 8.87 3.85
N GLU A 268 -23.13 7.79 3.51
CA GLU A 268 -23.46 6.70 4.44
C GLU A 268 -22.21 5.96 4.94
N VAL A 269 -21.24 5.72 4.07
CA VAL A 269 -19.94 5.12 4.45
C VAL A 269 -19.16 6.11 5.31
N ILE A 270 -19.17 7.38 4.97
CA ILE A 270 -18.51 8.43 5.75
C ILE A 270 -19.13 8.55 7.15
N GLN A 271 -20.44 8.45 7.26
CA GLN A 271 -21.11 8.44 8.58
C GLN A 271 -20.69 7.24 9.43
N LEU A 272 -20.56 6.06 8.83
CA LEU A 272 -20.03 4.87 9.50
C LEU A 272 -18.62 5.10 10.05
N ILE A 273 -17.74 5.71 9.27
CA ILE A 273 -16.37 6.05 9.68
C ILE A 273 -16.39 7.06 10.82
N GLN A 274 -17.22 8.09 10.74
CA GLN A 274 -17.37 9.08 11.80
C GLN A 274 -17.81 8.45 13.12
N ASN A 275 -18.80 7.58 13.09
CA ASN A 275 -19.28 6.86 14.27
C ASN A 275 -18.18 5.97 14.88
N ASN A 276 -17.42 5.28 14.03
CA ASN A 276 -16.29 4.46 14.48
C ASN A 276 -15.19 5.32 15.12
N ASN A 277 -14.80 6.43 14.49
CA ASN A 277 -13.84 7.36 15.05
C ASN A 277 -14.29 7.87 16.43
N ALA A 278 -15.57 8.27 16.55
CA ALA A 278 -16.13 8.74 17.83
C ALA A 278 -16.01 7.68 18.94
N ILE A 279 -16.25 6.41 18.62
CA ILE A 279 -16.22 5.32 19.61
C ILE A 279 -14.77 4.92 19.95
N ASN A 280 -13.91 4.78 18.96
CA ASN A 280 -12.59 4.18 19.15
C ASN A 280 -11.49 5.17 19.49
N SER A 281 -11.61 6.43 19.06
CA SER A 281 -10.53 7.43 19.22
C SER A 281 -11.05 8.85 19.50
N LEU A 282 -12.35 9.06 19.71
CA LEU A 282 -13.06 10.33 19.82
C LEU A 282 -12.97 11.15 18.52
N ALA A 283 -11.76 11.43 18.03
CA ALA A 283 -11.48 12.15 16.80
C ALA A 283 -10.15 11.66 16.18
N PRO A 284 -9.95 11.82 14.88
CA PRO A 284 -8.66 11.57 14.25
C PRO A 284 -7.65 12.68 14.57
N SER A 285 -6.37 12.42 14.31
CA SER A 285 -5.31 13.42 14.47
C SER A 285 -5.55 14.65 13.60
N ARG A 286 -5.41 15.82 14.22
CA ARG A 286 -5.57 17.14 13.60
C ARG A 286 -4.31 17.63 12.87
N LEU A 287 -3.13 17.12 13.25
CA LEU A 287 -1.84 17.65 12.82
C LEU A 287 -1.67 17.63 11.29
N GLY A 288 -1.85 16.48 10.66
CA GLY A 288 -1.70 16.37 9.21
C GLY A 288 -2.64 17.27 8.41
N PRO A 289 -3.96 17.21 8.64
CA PRO A 289 -4.91 18.13 8.04
C PRO A 289 -4.58 19.60 8.22
N THR A 290 -4.24 20.03 9.44
CA THR A 290 -3.92 21.44 9.73
C THR A 290 -2.66 21.89 8.99
N LEU A 291 -1.63 21.04 8.93
CA LEU A 291 -0.39 21.33 8.23
C LEU A 291 -0.60 21.46 6.71
N LEU A 292 -1.44 20.60 6.12
CA LEU A 292 -1.57 20.51 4.66
C LEU A 292 -2.68 21.40 4.09
N THR A 293 -3.65 21.83 4.86
CA THR A 293 -4.74 22.69 4.34
C THR A 293 -4.22 23.92 3.60
N PRO A 294 -3.26 24.71 4.12
CA PRO A 294 -2.73 25.87 3.39
C PRO A 294 -2.02 25.51 2.08
N LEU A 295 -1.30 24.38 2.05
CA LEU A 295 -0.62 23.91 0.85
C LEU A 295 -1.61 23.47 -0.22
N LEU A 296 -2.70 22.80 0.16
CA LEU A 296 -3.81 22.45 -0.74
C LEU A 296 -4.48 23.69 -1.31
N GLN A 297 -4.83 24.66 -0.47
CA GLN A 297 -5.51 25.90 -0.88
C GLN A 297 -4.70 26.73 -1.87
N ARG A 298 -3.37 26.67 -1.79
CA ARG A 298 -2.43 27.36 -2.68
C ARG A 298 -2.08 26.55 -3.93
N GLY A 299 -2.58 25.33 -4.10
CA GLY A 299 -2.18 24.39 -5.17
C GLY A 299 -0.74 23.90 -5.07
N GLN A 300 -0.07 24.15 -3.94
CA GLN A 300 1.35 23.78 -3.76
C GLN A 300 1.55 22.27 -3.61
N LEU A 301 0.56 21.56 -3.05
CA LEU A 301 0.68 20.10 -2.85
C LEU A 301 0.81 19.35 -4.17
N GLN A 302 0.08 19.76 -5.21
CA GLN A 302 0.20 19.18 -6.54
C GLN A 302 1.59 19.40 -7.13
N ASN A 303 2.09 20.64 -7.07
CA ASN A 303 3.45 20.96 -7.53
C ASN A 303 4.50 20.11 -6.79
N ILE A 304 4.35 19.91 -5.48
CA ILE A 304 5.24 19.02 -4.70
C ILE A 304 5.20 17.59 -5.27
N CYS A 305 4.01 17.05 -5.54
CA CYS A 305 3.86 15.72 -6.09
C CYS A 305 4.44 15.58 -7.50
N GLU A 306 4.13 16.50 -8.40
CA GLU A 306 4.48 16.43 -9.81
C GLU A 306 5.94 16.81 -10.09
N GLN A 307 6.48 17.80 -9.36
CA GLN A 307 7.80 18.38 -9.64
C GLN A 307 8.91 17.84 -8.73
N LEU A 308 8.57 17.31 -7.56
CA LEU A 308 9.57 16.83 -6.61
C LEU A 308 9.45 15.34 -6.32
N ILE A 309 8.26 14.86 -5.93
CA ILE A 309 8.09 13.46 -5.48
C ILE A 309 8.20 12.51 -6.66
N ARG A 310 7.35 12.67 -7.67
CA ARG A 310 7.32 11.76 -8.81
C ARG A 310 8.66 11.68 -9.55
N PRO A 311 9.32 12.79 -9.94
CA PRO A 311 10.63 12.74 -10.62
C PRO A 311 11.73 12.12 -9.75
N HIS A 312 11.68 12.33 -8.42
CA HIS A 312 12.62 11.69 -7.50
C HIS A 312 12.53 10.16 -7.57
N TYR A 313 11.31 9.62 -7.53
CA TYR A 313 11.13 8.17 -7.57
C TYR A 313 11.35 7.57 -8.96
N GLU A 314 11.03 8.27 -10.04
CA GLU A 314 11.38 7.87 -11.41
C GLU A 314 12.89 7.73 -11.56
N LYS A 315 13.67 8.71 -11.10
CA LYS A 315 15.15 8.64 -11.12
C LYS A 315 15.69 7.49 -10.28
N LYS A 316 15.13 7.26 -9.11
CA LYS A 316 15.51 6.14 -8.24
C LYS A 316 15.20 4.78 -8.87
N LEU A 317 14.07 4.69 -9.54
CA LEU A 317 13.65 3.50 -10.27
C LEU A 317 14.64 3.18 -11.40
N ASP A 318 14.95 4.17 -12.23
CA ASP A 318 15.91 4.02 -13.34
C ASP A 318 17.28 3.54 -12.84
N HIS A 319 17.74 4.11 -11.73
CA HIS A 319 18.99 3.66 -11.10
C HIS A 319 18.92 2.20 -10.63
N ALA A 320 17.84 1.82 -9.92
CA ALA A 320 17.68 0.45 -9.44
C ALA A 320 17.59 -0.57 -10.58
N LEU A 321 16.88 -0.24 -11.67
CA LEU A 321 16.82 -1.08 -12.88
C LEU A 321 18.18 -1.23 -13.56
N SER A 322 18.97 -0.16 -13.64
CA SER A 322 20.34 -0.21 -14.17
C SER A 322 21.23 -1.14 -13.35
N VAL A 323 21.14 -1.09 -12.02
CA VAL A 323 21.89 -1.98 -11.14
C VAL A 323 21.46 -3.44 -11.33
N ILE A 324 20.16 -3.74 -11.43
CA ILE A 324 19.67 -5.10 -11.68
C ILE A 324 20.21 -5.64 -13.02
N GLU A 325 20.21 -4.82 -14.06
CA GLU A 325 20.77 -5.24 -15.37
C GLU A 325 22.26 -5.55 -15.27
N GLU A 326 23.01 -4.79 -14.48
CA GLU A 326 24.44 -5.03 -14.27
C GLU A 326 24.70 -6.31 -13.46
N VAL A 327 23.99 -6.51 -12.33
CA VAL A 327 24.36 -7.55 -11.35
C VAL A 327 23.56 -8.86 -11.49
N MET A 328 22.44 -8.88 -12.26
CA MET A 328 21.54 -10.03 -12.41
C MET A 328 21.31 -10.44 -13.88
N SER A 329 22.16 -10.00 -14.82
CA SER A 329 21.97 -10.30 -16.24
C SER A 329 22.08 -11.81 -16.55
N ASP A 330 22.82 -12.56 -15.74
CA ASP A 330 23.05 -14.01 -15.84
C ASP A 330 22.00 -14.86 -15.11
N LEU A 331 21.11 -14.22 -14.34
CA LEU A 331 20.10 -14.90 -13.53
C LEU A 331 18.74 -15.00 -14.25
N PRO A 332 17.92 -16.02 -13.98
CA PRO A 332 16.58 -16.16 -14.52
C PRO A 332 15.59 -15.24 -13.75
N VAL A 333 15.86 -13.94 -13.73
CA VAL A 333 15.05 -12.92 -13.05
C VAL A 333 14.13 -12.23 -14.04
N ARG A 334 12.86 -12.07 -13.65
CA ARG A 334 11.91 -11.15 -14.29
C ARG A 334 11.49 -10.08 -13.31
N ILE A 335 11.26 -8.89 -13.81
CA ILE A 335 10.84 -7.74 -13.02
C ILE A 335 9.39 -7.44 -13.38
N HIS A 336 8.48 -7.36 -12.39
CA HIS A 336 7.17 -6.82 -12.67
C HIS A 336 7.34 -5.41 -13.24
N LYS A 337 6.66 -5.09 -14.35
CA LYS A 337 6.72 -3.77 -14.97
C LYS A 337 6.46 -2.69 -13.93
N PRO A 338 7.47 -1.85 -13.59
CA PRO A 338 7.35 -0.91 -12.49
C PRO A 338 6.58 0.33 -12.95
N GLU A 339 5.28 0.35 -12.70
CA GLU A 339 4.36 1.39 -13.17
C GLU A 339 4.05 2.42 -12.08
N GLY A 340 4.47 2.17 -10.82
CA GLY A 340 4.26 3.10 -9.71
C GLY A 340 4.78 2.59 -8.37
N ALA A 341 4.43 3.31 -7.30
CA ALA A 341 4.89 3.08 -5.93
C ALA A 341 6.41 3.25 -5.76
N LEU A 342 7.01 2.51 -4.81
CA LEU A 342 8.44 2.59 -4.48
C LEU A 342 9.07 1.19 -4.32
N PHE A 343 8.49 0.20 -4.99
CA PHE A 343 8.88 -1.19 -4.91
C PHE A 343 9.17 -1.78 -6.27
N LEU A 344 10.15 -2.69 -6.31
CA LEU A 344 10.35 -3.68 -7.37
C LEU A 344 9.85 -5.03 -6.88
N TRP A 345 9.19 -5.76 -7.75
CA TRP A 345 8.78 -7.13 -7.55
C TRP A 345 9.60 -8.02 -8.47
N LEU A 346 10.54 -8.76 -7.87
CA LEU A 346 11.48 -9.60 -8.59
C LEU A 346 11.02 -11.04 -8.53
N TRP A 347 10.82 -11.66 -9.68
CA TRP A 347 10.48 -13.07 -9.84
C TRP A 347 11.71 -13.83 -10.32
N PHE A 348 12.23 -14.73 -9.52
CA PHE A 348 13.29 -15.66 -9.87
C PHE A 348 12.68 -16.95 -10.38
N GLU A 349 12.52 -17.05 -11.70
CA GLU A 349 11.82 -18.15 -12.35
C GLU A 349 12.54 -19.47 -12.09
N GLY A 350 11.83 -20.44 -11.47
CA GLY A 350 12.40 -21.73 -11.09
C GLY A 350 13.29 -21.69 -9.83
N LEU A 351 13.18 -20.67 -8.97
CA LEU A 351 13.95 -20.55 -7.72
C LEU A 351 13.97 -21.90 -6.97
N PRO A 352 15.15 -22.49 -6.68
CA PRO A 352 15.25 -23.84 -6.08
C PRO A 352 14.77 -23.91 -4.63
N VAL A 353 14.73 -22.78 -3.93
CA VAL A 353 14.26 -22.61 -2.55
C VAL A 353 13.01 -21.73 -2.53
N THR A 354 12.31 -21.67 -1.41
CA THR A 354 11.20 -20.71 -1.26
C THR A 354 11.73 -19.28 -1.04
N SER A 355 10.94 -18.28 -1.43
CA SER A 355 11.27 -16.87 -1.14
C SER A 355 11.46 -16.59 0.36
N GLU A 356 10.82 -17.36 1.23
CA GLU A 356 11.05 -17.32 2.68
C GLU A 356 12.46 -17.79 3.05
N ASN A 357 12.92 -18.91 2.48
CA ASN A 357 14.28 -19.40 2.73
C ASN A 357 15.32 -18.43 2.16
N LEU A 358 15.06 -17.85 0.98
CA LEU A 358 15.90 -16.81 0.40
C LEU A 358 15.98 -15.59 1.33
N TYR A 359 14.85 -15.14 1.86
CA TYR A 359 14.79 -14.05 2.84
C TYR A 359 15.66 -14.32 4.08
N GLN A 360 15.56 -15.54 4.66
CA GLN A 360 16.36 -15.90 5.84
C GLN A 360 17.87 -15.83 5.54
N GLN A 361 18.30 -16.29 4.38
CA GLN A 361 19.69 -16.22 3.97
C GLN A 361 20.16 -14.78 3.77
N LEU A 362 19.34 -13.95 3.10
CA LEU A 362 19.63 -12.53 2.92
C LEU A 362 19.74 -11.77 4.24
N MET A 363 18.90 -12.12 5.23
CA MET A 363 19.02 -11.57 6.59
C MET A 363 20.37 -11.87 7.23
N THR A 364 20.93 -13.08 7.03
CA THR A 364 22.28 -13.42 7.55
C THR A 364 23.39 -12.61 6.87
N LYS A 365 23.15 -12.14 5.65
CA LYS A 365 24.06 -11.25 4.88
C LYS A 365 23.81 -9.76 5.16
N GLY A 366 22.90 -9.43 6.06
CA GLY A 366 22.54 -8.05 6.39
C GLY A 366 21.72 -7.36 5.30
N VAL A 367 20.89 -8.09 4.56
CA VAL A 367 19.94 -7.53 3.57
C VAL A 367 18.52 -7.88 3.99
N PHE A 368 17.73 -6.85 4.25
CA PHE A 368 16.31 -6.96 4.58
C PHE A 368 15.44 -6.70 3.35
N VAL A 369 14.71 -7.72 2.89
CA VAL A 369 13.71 -7.67 1.82
C VAL A 369 12.40 -8.27 2.32
N LEU A 370 11.35 -8.37 1.51
CA LEU A 370 10.17 -9.13 1.90
C LEU A 370 9.95 -10.33 0.97
N PRO A 371 9.74 -11.54 1.54
CA PRO A 371 9.33 -12.70 0.77
C PRO A 371 7.90 -12.53 0.26
N SER A 372 7.55 -13.21 -0.81
CA SER A 372 6.28 -13.02 -1.51
C SER A 372 5.05 -13.60 -0.80
N ARG A 373 5.20 -14.69 -0.09
CA ARG A 373 4.06 -15.45 0.45
C ARG A 373 3.10 -14.62 1.32
N PRO A 374 3.56 -13.70 2.19
CA PRO A 374 2.69 -12.86 3.02
C PRO A 374 1.77 -11.90 2.25
N PHE A 375 2.00 -11.66 0.98
CA PHE A 375 1.19 -10.79 0.13
C PHE A 375 -0.01 -11.52 -0.54
N TYR A 376 -0.22 -12.77 -0.20
CA TYR A 376 -1.35 -13.56 -0.67
C TYR A 376 -2.26 -13.96 0.49
N PRO A 377 -3.58 -13.97 0.30
CA PRO A 377 -4.51 -14.42 1.34
C PRO A 377 -4.13 -15.83 1.84
N PRO A 378 -4.18 -16.09 3.15
CA PRO A 378 -3.79 -17.39 3.71
C PRO A 378 -4.58 -18.58 3.15
N ALA A 379 -5.84 -18.36 2.75
CA ALA A 379 -6.73 -19.38 2.19
C ALA A 379 -6.56 -19.59 0.68
N GLN A 380 -5.72 -18.80 0.01
CA GLN A 380 -5.51 -18.94 -1.43
C GLN A 380 -4.77 -20.25 -1.76
N SER A 381 -5.24 -20.95 -2.79
CA SER A 381 -4.59 -22.19 -3.25
C SER A 381 -3.12 -21.97 -3.61
N SER A 382 -2.26 -22.95 -3.27
CA SER A 382 -0.83 -22.86 -3.54
C SER A 382 -0.53 -22.72 -5.03
N TRP A 383 0.44 -21.90 -5.34
CA TRP A 383 0.94 -21.63 -6.67
C TRP A 383 2.44 -21.39 -6.56
N ARG A 384 3.26 -22.11 -7.30
CA ARG A 384 4.73 -22.03 -7.16
C ARG A 384 5.28 -20.60 -7.24
N HIS A 385 4.73 -19.81 -8.13
CA HIS A 385 5.09 -18.41 -8.28
C HIS A 385 4.98 -17.59 -6.97
N GLN A 386 4.09 -17.97 -6.04
CA GLN A 386 3.97 -17.36 -4.71
C GLN A 386 5.22 -17.54 -3.84
N ASP A 387 6.10 -18.43 -4.18
CA ASP A 387 7.32 -18.77 -3.44
C ASP A 387 8.60 -18.40 -4.23
N GLU A 388 8.46 -17.78 -5.41
CA GLU A 388 9.58 -17.43 -6.30
C GLU A 388 9.85 -15.92 -6.38
N CYS A 389 9.10 -15.09 -5.66
CA CYS A 389 9.20 -13.64 -5.75
C CYS A 389 9.67 -13.00 -4.44
N ILE A 390 10.28 -11.82 -4.55
CA ILE A 390 10.58 -10.93 -3.42
C ILE A 390 10.18 -9.50 -3.75
N ARG A 391 9.84 -8.72 -2.71
CA ARG A 391 9.66 -7.27 -2.81
C ARG A 391 10.93 -6.55 -2.38
N VAL A 392 11.40 -5.61 -3.19
CA VAL A 392 12.54 -4.75 -2.92
C VAL A 392 12.10 -3.29 -2.94
N ASN A 393 12.36 -2.54 -1.88
CA ASN A 393 12.15 -1.10 -1.81
C ASN A 393 13.38 -0.38 -2.36
N TYR A 394 13.21 0.47 -3.37
CA TYR A 394 14.29 1.26 -3.98
C TYR A 394 14.37 2.71 -3.47
N ALA A 395 13.58 3.08 -2.45
CA ALA A 395 13.59 4.43 -1.86
C ALA A 395 14.82 4.71 -0.96
N ALA A 396 15.57 3.67 -0.56
CA ALA A 396 16.80 3.81 0.22
C ALA A 396 17.88 4.60 -0.53
N SER A 397 19.02 4.93 0.11
CA SER A 397 20.15 5.57 -0.59
C SER A 397 20.65 4.72 -1.75
N ASP A 398 21.20 5.35 -2.80
CA ASP A 398 21.69 4.65 -3.98
C ASP A 398 22.77 3.62 -3.61
N GLU A 399 23.65 3.95 -2.66
CA GLU A 399 24.64 3.03 -2.11
C GLU A 399 24.00 1.79 -1.46
N THR A 400 22.93 1.99 -0.68
CA THR A 400 22.19 0.89 -0.04
C THR A 400 21.51 0.00 -1.09
N VAL A 401 20.92 0.60 -2.12
CA VAL A 401 20.28 -0.13 -3.22
C VAL A 401 21.29 -0.96 -4.00
N VAL A 402 22.43 -0.37 -4.39
CA VAL A 402 23.51 -1.09 -5.10
C VAL A 402 23.99 -2.27 -4.26
N LYS A 403 24.38 -2.02 -3.01
CA LYS A 403 24.89 -3.06 -2.11
C LYS A 403 23.86 -4.19 -1.94
N GLY A 404 22.61 -3.85 -1.63
CA GLY A 404 21.57 -4.84 -1.39
C GLY A 404 21.24 -5.67 -2.62
N LEU A 405 21.11 -5.06 -3.81
CA LEU A 405 20.83 -5.78 -5.06
C LEU A 405 22.02 -6.69 -5.45
N THR A 406 23.25 -6.27 -5.20
CA THR A 406 24.45 -7.10 -5.43
C THR A 406 24.45 -8.34 -4.54
N GLU A 407 24.16 -8.19 -3.25
CA GLU A 407 24.06 -9.33 -2.32
C GLU A 407 22.88 -10.26 -2.69
N ILE A 408 21.73 -9.71 -3.08
CA ILE A 408 20.59 -10.51 -3.56
C ILE A 408 21.03 -11.35 -4.78
N ALA A 409 21.69 -10.73 -5.76
CA ALA A 409 22.17 -11.43 -6.94
C ALA A 409 23.15 -12.57 -6.58
N GLN A 410 24.06 -12.33 -5.65
CA GLN A 410 25.02 -13.34 -5.20
C GLN A 410 24.32 -14.52 -4.53
N VAL A 411 23.44 -14.28 -3.56
CA VAL A 411 22.72 -15.34 -2.84
C VAL A 411 21.84 -16.16 -3.79
N VAL A 412 21.12 -15.51 -4.70
CA VAL A 412 20.30 -16.19 -5.71
C VAL A 412 21.17 -17.09 -6.63
N ARG A 413 22.32 -16.57 -7.07
CA ARG A 413 23.26 -17.33 -7.93
C ARG A 413 23.76 -18.57 -7.20
N GLU A 414 24.13 -18.48 -5.93
CA GLU A 414 24.54 -19.58 -5.09
C GLU A 414 23.45 -20.67 -5.03
N GLN A 415 22.15 -20.28 -4.87
CA GLN A 415 21.05 -21.25 -4.83
C GLN A 415 20.88 -22.04 -6.14
N PHE A 416 20.99 -21.38 -7.30
CA PHE A 416 20.89 -22.07 -8.59
C PHE A 416 22.10 -22.98 -8.85
N GLN A 417 23.30 -22.58 -8.42
CA GLN A 417 24.52 -23.41 -8.55
C GLN A 417 24.45 -24.66 -7.66
N ASP A 418 24.04 -24.50 -6.41
CA ASP A 418 23.91 -25.62 -5.45
C ASP A 418 22.87 -26.64 -5.96
N ALA A 419 21.75 -26.18 -6.47
CA ALA A 419 20.73 -27.06 -7.06
C ALA A 419 21.24 -27.81 -8.29
N ALA A 420 21.99 -27.16 -9.15
CA ALA A 420 22.59 -27.81 -10.33
C ALA A 420 23.63 -28.88 -9.93
N ALA A 421 24.42 -28.64 -8.89
CA ALA A 421 25.39 -29.60 -8.38
C ALA A 421 24.73 -30.87 -7.81
N LEU A 422 23.56 -30.72 -7.14
CA LEU A 422 22.79 -31.84 -6.60
C LEU A 422 22.18 -32.75 -7.68
N VAL A 423 21.93 -32.25 -8.90
CA VAL A 423 21.36 -33.02 -10.02
C VAL A 423 22.45 -33.80 -10.78
N THR A 424 23.71 -33.35 -10.68
CA THR A 424 24.85 -33.91 -11.42
C THR A 424 25.73 -34.87 -10.62
N GLY A 425 25.54 -34.95 -9.30
CA GLY A 425 26.23 -35.86 -8.37
C GLY A 425 25.33 -37.02 -7.94
#